data_8e89e397440d8c6210fa6a920414c755
#
_entry.id   8e89e397440d8c6210fa6a920414c755
#
_cell.length_a   1.000
_cell.length_b   1.000
_cell.length_c   1.000
_cell.angle_alpha   90.00
_cell.angle_beta   90.00
_cell.angle_gamma   90.00
#
_symmetry.space_group_name_H-M   'P 1'
#
loop_
_entity.id
_entity.type
_entity.pdbx_description
1 polymer ?
#
loop_
_entity_poly.entity_id
_entity_poly.type
_entity_poly.pdbx_seq_one_letter_code
_entity_poly.pdbx_strand_id
1 'polypeptide(L)'
;IEILTPGVDSKIFNPNALSPARTAIGLGDYPVLLFVGRIQALKGLDVAIGALALSKSREARLVVVGGLSGDEGPKTYTDLKQRIKNNGLDDRVIFVEPQTHQALSTYYRAADVCLVPSRSESFGLVALEAAACGTPVVASNVGGLRDNVTDGVTGILVNEREPGRFAAAVDQLLDDPEMRSEMGRQGALRASLNSWDLGAANAIEVFSRLTSKELVFCG
;
A
#
# COMPACT_ATOMS: atom_id res chain seq x y z
N ILE A 1 27.84 1.56 8.31
CA ILE A 1 26.46 2.08 8.41
C ILE A 1 25.54 0.87 8.53
N GLU A 2 24.75 0.82 9.59
CA GLU A 2 23.71 -0.19 9.79
C GLU A 2 22.35 0.44 9.45
N ILE A 3 21.53 -0.28 8.71
CA ILE A 3 20.19 0.19 8.34
C ILE A 3 19.18 -0.59 9.19
N LEU A 4 18.42 0.12 9.99
CA LEU A 4 17.31 -0.43 10.75
C LEU A 4 16.03 -0.14 9.99
N THR A 5 15.36 -1.19 9.54
CA THR A 5 14.09 -1.06 8.80
C THR A 5 12.90 -1.06 9.77
N PRO A 6 11.90 -0.20 9.55
CA PRO A 6 10.63 -0.31 10.27
C PRO A 6 9.95 -1.65 9.97
N GLY A 7 9.10 -2.08 10.90
CA GLY A 7 8.34 -3.31 10.77
C GLY A 7 6.84 -3.09 10.63
N VAL A 8 6.11 -4.17 10.52
CA VAL A 8 4.64 -4.22 10.58
C VAL A 8 4.20 -4.95 11.86
N ASP A 9 3.09 -4.52 12.46
CA ASP A 9 2.48 -5.24 13.58
C ASP A 9 1.63 -6.41 13.05
N SER A 10 2.18 -7.62 13.12
CA SER A 10 1.53 -8.84 12.63
C SER A 10 0.27 -9.24 13.42
N LYS A 11 0.06 -8.69 14.62
CA LYS A 11 -1.17 -8.90 15.40
C LYS A 11 -2.34 -8.12 14.82
N ILE A 12 -2.05 -6.97 14.19
CA ILE A 12 -3.01 -6.08 13.54
C ILE A 12 -3.13 -6.42 12.06
N PHE A 13 -1.99 -6.43 11.35
CA PHE A 13 -1.92 -6.67 9.92
C PHE A 13 -1.57 -8.14 9.66
N ASN A 14 -2.58 -8.93 9.32
CA ASN A 14 -2.46 -10.36 9.05
C ASN A 14 -3.52 -10.79 8.03
N PRO A 15 -3.28 -11.88 7.30
CA PRO A 15 -4.23 -12.37 6.31
C PRO A 15 -5.42 -13.04 7.03
N ASN A 16 -6.59 -12.46 6.88
CA ASN A 16 -7.87 -13.02 7.29
C ASN A 16 -8.83 -13.07 6.08
N ALA A 17 -9.98 -13.70 6.25
CA ALA A 17 -10.92 -13.85 5.14
C ALA A 17 -11.43 -12.49 4.61
N LEU A 18 -11.43 -12.35 3.28
CA LEU A 18 -11.89 -11.18 2.52
C LEU A 18 -13.37 -10.84 2.81
N SER A 19 -14.25 -11.85 2.76
CA SER A 19 -15.70 -11.66 2.88
C SER A 19 -16.14 -11.02 4.20
N PRO A 20 -15.68 -11.48 5.38
CA PRO A 20 -15.98 -10.78 6.63
C PRO A 20 -15.47 -9.33 6.67
N ALA A 21 -14.32 -9.06 6.05
CA ALA A 21 -13.76 -7.71 6.02
C ALA A 21 -14.63 -6.77 5.19
N ARG A 22 -15.11 -7.18 4.02
CA ARG A 22 -16.01 -6.39 3.17
C ARG A 22 -17.33 -6.07 3.86
N THR A 23 -17.94 -7.07 4.47
CA THR A 23 -19.20 -6.90 5.24
C THR A 23 -19.02 -5.90 6.38
N ALA A 24 -17.90 -5.98 7.11
CA ALA A 24 -17.61 -5.12 8.26
C ALA A 24 -17.52 -3.63 7.90
N ILE A 25 -17.12 -3.30 6.66
CA ILE A 25 -16.99 -1.91 6.18
C ILE A 25 -18.01 -1.53 5.10
N GLY A 26 -19.02 -2.36 4.88
CA GLY A 26 -20.15 -2.07 3.98
C GLY A 26 -19.78 -2.06 2.49
N LEU A 27 -18.74 -2.79 2.08
CA LEU A 27 -18.38 -2.94 0.66
C LEU A 27 -19.14 -4.12 0.04
N GLY A 28 -19.55 -3.94 -1.22
CA GLY A 28 -20.21 -4.99 -2.01
C GLY A 28 -19.24 -5.95 -2.72
N ASP A 29 -19.81 -6.80 -3.60
CA ASP A 29 -19.07 -7.86 -4.32
C ASP A 29 -18.38 -7.37 -5.62
N TYR A 30 -18.11 -6.09 -5.74
CA TYR A 30 -17.33 -5.52 -6.84
C TYR A 30 -15.83 -5.58 -6.53
N PRO A 31 -14.96 -5.54 -7.56
CA PRO A 31 -13.52 -5.44 -7.34
C PRO A 31 -13.15 -4.14 -6.60
N VAL A 32 -12.32 -4.24 -5.58
CA VAL A 32 -11.90 -3.13 -4.72
C VAL A 32 -10.43 -2.83 -4.90
N LEU A 33 -10.15 -1.65 -5.42
CA LEU A 33 -8.82 -1.05 -5.41
C LEU A 33 -8.69 -0.18 -4.17
N LEU A 34 -7.60 -0.29 -3.45
CA LEU A 34 -7.36 0.47 -2.22
C LEU A 34 -6.20 1.43 -2.40
N PHE A 35 -6.39 2.67 -2.03
CA PHE A 35 -5.33 3.65 -1.84
C PHE A 35 -5.33 4.09 -0.37
N VAL A 36 -4.17 4.01 0.28
CA VAL A 36 -3.99 4.46 1.66
C VAL A 36 -2.92 5.53 1.71
N GLY A 37 -3.22 6.65 2.34
CA GLY A 37 -2.23 7.69 2.57
C GLY A 37 -2.79 9.10 2.59
N ARG A 38 -1.91 10.03 2.93
CA ARG A 38 -2.24 11.47 2.88
C ARG A 38 -2.53 11.90 1.45
N ILE A 39 -3.55 12.74 1.26
CA ILE A 39 -3.90 13.30 -0.05
C ILE A 39 -2.89 14.42 -0.37
N GLN A 40 -1.83 14.04 -1.05
CA GLN A 40 -0.69 14.86 -1.48
C GLN A 40 -0.24 14.41 -2.86
N ALA A 41 0.27 15.34 -3.68
CA ALA A 41 0.79 15.02 -5.02
C ALA A 41 1.89 13.94 -5.00
N LEU A 42 2.68 13.89 -3.90
CA LEU A 42 3.74 12.90 -3.71
C LEU A 42 3.21 11.46 -3.65
N LYS A 43 2.01 11.24 -3.09
CA LYS A 43 1.42 9.91 -2.90
C LYS A 43 0.71 9.37 -4.15
N GLY A 44 0.36 10.22 -5.11
CA GLY A 44 -0.07 9.81 -6.43
C GLY A 44 -1.52 9.34 -6.54
N LEU A 45 -2.42 9.86 -5.72
CA LEU A 45 -3.84 9.56 -5.85
C LEU A 45 -4.40 9.91 -7.25
N ASP A 46 -3.82 10.91 -7.92
CA ASP A 46 -4.12 11.26 -9.30
C ASP A 46 -3.87 10.10 -10.28
N VAL A 47 -2.82 9.33 -10.05
CA VAL A 47 -2.48 8.13 -10.85
C VAL A 47 -3.44 6.99 -10.53
N ALA A 48 -3.78 6.77 -9.25
CA ALA A 48 -4.75 5.74 -8.86
C ALA A 48 -6.15 6.00 -9.47
N ILE A 49 -6.62 7.26 -9.44
CA ILE A 49 -7.88 7.66 -10.09
C ILE A 49 -7.80 7.45 -11.61
N GLY A 50 -6.68 7.83 -12.23
CA GLY A 50 -6.46 7.61 -13.65
C GLY A 50 -6.39 6.12 -14.02
N ALA A 51 -5.81 5.29 -13.17
CA ALA A 51 -5.78 3.84 -13.36
C ALA A 51 -7.19 3.24 -13.31
N LEU A 52 -8.02 3.66 -12.35
CA LEU A 52 -9.43 3.25 -12.29
C LEU A 52 -10.21 3.67 -13.55
N ALA A 53 -9.96 4.88 -14.07
CA ALA A 53 -10.62 5.38 -15.28
C ALA A 53 -10.28 4.53 -16.52
N LEU A 54 -9.04 4.06 -16.62
CA LEU A 54 -8.49 3.32 -17.76
C LEU A 54 -8.63 1.79 -17.62
N SER A 55 -8.92 1.28 -16.42
CA SER A 55 -9.13 -0.14 -16.17
C SER A 55 -10.30 -0.69 -17.00
N LYS A 56 -10.16 -1.93 -17.48
CA LYS A 56 -11.21 -2.67 -18.18
C LYS A 56 -12.38 -3.02 -17.26
N SER A 57 -12.12 -3.19 -15.96
CA SER A 57 -13.15 -3.50 -14.97
C SER A 57 -14.02 -2.27 -14.69
N ARG A 58 -15.20 -2.23 -15.30
CA ARG A 58 -16.16 -1.13 -15.13
C ARG A 58 -16.85 -1.11 -13.76
N GLU A 59 -16.86 -2.25 -13.08
CA GLU A 59 -17.44 -2.41 -11.74
C GLU A 59 -16.45 -2.10 -10.61
N ALA A 60 -15.15 -2.11 -10.90
CA ALA A 60 -14.12 -1.82 -9.91
C ALA A 60 -14.33 -0.46 -9.24
N ARG A 61 -14.12 -0.40 -7.94
CA ARG A 61 -14.18 0.84 -7.16
C ARG A 61 -12.84 1.12 -6.49
N LEU A 62 -12.54 2.40 -6.35
CA LEU A 62 -11.35 2.86 -5.62
C LEU A 62 -11.77 3.37 -4.24
N VAL A 63 -11.33 2.69 -3.21
CA VAL A 63 -11.46 3.14 -1.82
C VAL A 63 -10.20 3.92 -1.46
N VAL A 64 -10.37 5.17 -1.07
CA VAL A 64 -9.30 6.09 -0.67
C VAL A 64 -9.39 6.31 0.82
N VAL A 65 -8.46 5.74 1.59
CA VAL A 65 -8.40 5.92 3.04
C VAL A 65 -7.30 6.91 3.39
N GLY A 66 -7.67 8.08 3.91
CA GLY A 66 -6.72 9.10 4.32
C GLY A 66 -7.29 10.50 4.32
N GLY A 67 -6.50 11.43 4.84
CA GLY A 67 -6.90 12.82 5.00
C GLY A 67 -6.08 13.80 4.17
N LEU A 68 -6.57 15.01 4.11
CA LEU A 68 -5.85 16.15 3.55
C LEU A 68 -4.61 16.46 4.39
N SER A 69 -3.53 16.85 3.76
CA SER A 69 -2.29 17.19 4.46
C SER A 69 -1.52 18.30 3.75
N GLY A 70 -0.99 19.22 4.56
CA GLY A 70 -0.25 20.39 4.10
C GLY A 70 -1.15 21.49 3.51
N ASP A 71 -0.55 22.64 3.25
CA ASP A 71 -1.27 23.85 2.76
C ASP A 71 -1.89 23.66 1.38
N GLU A 72 -1.33 22.78 0.55
CA GLU A 72 -1.84 22.45 -0.77
C GLU A 72 -2.93 21.35 -0.75
N GLY A 73 -3.21 20.74 0.40
CA GLY A 73 -4.19 19.66 0.53
C GLY A 73 -5.56 20.01 -0.03
N PRO A 74 -6.17 21.15 0.33
CA PRO A 74 -7.49 21.56 -0.17
C PRO A 74 -7.53 21.74 -1.69
N LYS A 75 -6.50 22.36 -2.28
CA LYS A 75 -6.38 22.54 -3.74
C LYS A 75 -6.24 21.19 -4.44
N THR A 76 -5.32 20.36 -3.96
CA THR A 76 -5.11 19.01 -4.50
C THR A 76 -6.43 18.21 -4.48
N TYR A 77 -7.19 18.28 -3.39
CA TYR A 77 -8.47 17.59 -3.27
C TYR A 77 -9.51 18.10 -4.28
N THR A 78 -9.60 19.41 -4.47
CA THR A 78 -10.50 20.01 -5.45
C THR A 78 -10.17 19.56 -6.87
N ASP A 79 -8.89 19.56 -7.23
CA ASP A 79 -8.41 19.11 -8.54
C ASP A 79 -8.70 17.62 -8.77
N LEU A 80 -8.55 16.78 -7.71
CA LEU A 80 -8.90 15.35 -7.76
C LEU A 80 -10.40 15.13 -7.94
N LYS A 81 -11.26 15.88 -7.22
CA LYS A 81 -12.72 15.81 -7.38
C LYS A 81 -13.13 16.20 -8.80
N GLN A 82 -12.54 17.25 -9.37
CA GLN A 82 -12.82 17.62 -10.75
C GLN A 82 -12.39 16.54 -11.73
N ARG A 83 -11.25 15.88 -11.49
CA ARG A 83 -10.77 14.75 -12.30
C ARG A 83 -11.71 13.56 -12.22
N ILE A 84 -12.21 13.22 -11.04
CA ILE A 84 -13.20 12.16 -10.81
C ILE A 84 -14.46 12.45 -11.66
N LYS A 85 -14.99 13.65 -11.55
CA LYS A 85 -16.19 14.09 -12.31
C LYS A 85 -15.96 14.04 -13.81
N ASN A 86 -14.83 14.57 -14.30
CA ASN A 86 -14.50 14.59 -15.73
C ASN A 86 -14.36 13.17 -16.34
N ASN A 87 -14.06 12.18 -15.52
CA ASN A 87 -13.96 10.77 -15.93
C ASN A 87 -15.23 9.95 -15.64
N GLY A 88 -16.31 10.56 -15.09
CA GLY A 88 -17.54 9.87 -14.74
C GLY A 88 -17.36 8.80 -13.66
N LEU A 89 -16.53 9.09 -12.65
CA LEU A 89 -16.16 8.13 -11.60
C LEU A 89 -16.81 8.46 -10.24
N ASP A 90 -17.80 9.35 -10.20
CA ASP A 90 -18.39 9.84 -8.94
C ASP A 90 -18.90 8.69 -8.06
N ASP A 91 -19.50 7.67 -8.65
CA ASP A 91 -20.03 6.48 -7.95
C ASP A 91 -19.00 5.38 -7.74
N ARG A 92 -17.76 5.55 -8.23
CA ARG A 92 -16.70 4.55 -8.22
C ARG A 92 -15.51 4.91 -7.33
N VAL A 93 -15.44 6.13 -6.81
CA VAL A 93 -14.39 6.58 -5.88
C VAL A 93 -15.00 6.90 -4.53
N ILE A 94 -14.62 6.13 -3.52
CA ILE A 94 -15.13 6.21 -2.15
C ILE A 94 -14.03 6.80 -1.27
N PHE A 95 -14.26 7.98 -0.70
CA PHE A 95 -13.35 8.59 0.27
C PHE A 95 -13.72 8.20 1.68
N VAL A 96 -12.73 7.79 2.44
CA VAL A 96 -12.82 7.40 3.84
C VAL A 96 -11.82 8.21 4.64
N GLU A 97 -12.26 8.81 5.74
CA GLU A 97 -11.41 9.54 6.67
C GLU A 97 -10.26 8.66 7.22
N PRO A 98 -9.19 9.28 7.75
CA PRO A 98 -8.10 8.54 8.35
C PRO A 98 -8.60 7.54 9.41
N GLN A 99 -8.09 6.33 9.36
CA GLN A 99 -8.49 5.22 10.22
C GLN A 99 -7.39 4.86 11.23
N THR A 100 -7.78 4.25 12.35
CA THR A 100 -6.83 3.57 13.24
C THR A 100 -6.20 2.37 12.54
N HIS A 101 -5.01 1.92 12.95
CA HIS A 101 -4.36 0.74 12.36
C HIS A 101 -5.26 -0.49 12.40
N GLN A 102 -6.01 -0.67 13.51
CA GLN A 102 -6.96 -1.79 13.66
C GLN A 102 -8.06 -1.75 12.59
N ALA A 103 -8.68 -0.60 12.36
CA ALA A 103 -9.69 -0.44 11.32
C ALA A 103 -9.07 -0.53 9.93
N LEU A 104 -7.89 0.10 9.72
CA LEU A 104 -7.18 0.12 8.45
C LEU A 104 -6.84 -1.30 7.96
N SER A 105 -6.47 -2.22 8.87
CA SER A 105 -6.22 -3.61 8.52
C SER A 105 -7.43 -4.30 7.87
N THR A 106 -8.66 -3.87 8.22
CA THR A 106 -9.88 -4.38 7.59
C THR A 106 -10.02 -3.88 6.15
N TYR A 107 -9.65 -2.63 5.87
CA TYR A 107 -9.63 -2.10 4.50
C TYR A 107 -8.62 -2.84 3.62
N TYR A 108 -7.42 -3.11 4.14
CA TYR A 108 -6.45 -3.93 3.40
C TYR A 108 -7.02 -5.30 3.06
N ARG A 109 -7.56 -6.02 4.05
CA ARG A 109 -8.16 -7.35 3.84
C ARG A 109 -9.39 -7.33 2.92
N ALA A 110 -10.09 -6.21 2.82
CA ALA A 110 -11.26 -6.06 1.96
C ALA A 110 -10.90 -5.76 0.49
N ALA A 111 -9.66 -5.37 0.22
CA ALA A 111 -9.20 -4.98 -1.10
C ALA A 111 -8.72 -6.18 -1.94
N ASP A 112 -8.94 -6.10 -3.25
CA ASP A 112 -8.35 -7.03 -4.23
C ASP A 112 -6.93 -6.62 -4.58
N VAL A 113 -6.67 -5.31 -4.65
CA VAL A 113 -5.37 -4.73 -5.02
C VAL A 113 -5.14 -3.45 -4.23
N CYS A 114 -3.94 -3.28 -3.66
CA CYS A 114 -3.52 -2.02 -3.06
C CYS A 114 -2.64 -1.24 -4.04
N LEU A 115 -2.98 0.03 -4.29
CA LEU A 115 -2.26 0.94 -5.19
C LEU A 115 -1.34 1.86 -4.41
N VAL A 116 -0.05 1.85 -4.73
CA VAL A 116 0.97 2.71 -4.11
C VAL A 116 1.76 3.48 -5.20
N PRO A 117 1.11 4.42 -5.91
CA PRO A 117 1.72 5.13 -7.04
C PRO A 117 2.55 6.34 -6.60
N SER A 118 3.31 6.21 -5.53
CA SER A 118 4.13 7.27 -4.95
C SER A 118 5.22 7.74 -5.92
N ARG A 119 5.54 9.04 -5.90
CA ARG A 119 6.71 9.62 -6.63
C ARG A 119 8.01 9.29 -5.92
N SER A 120 7.96 9.25 -4.61
CA SER A 120 9.08 8.92 -3.75
C SER A 120 8.53 8.26 -2.48
N GLU A 121 9.22 7.24 -2.02
CA GLU A 121 8.85 6.52 -0.81
C GLU A 121 10.12 6.08 -0.09
N SER A 122 10.27 6.46 1.17
CA SER A 122 11.47 6.14 1.95
C SER A 122 11.52 4.66 2.30
N PHE A 123 10.40 4.12 2.80
CA PHE A 123 10.30 2.72 3.20
C PHE A 123 9.11 1.99 2.55
N GLY A 124 7.91 2.60 2.53
CA GLY A 124 6.71 1.99 1.94
C GLY A 124 5.91 1.14 2.92
N LEU A 125 5.64 1.66 4.13
CA LEU A 125 4.83 0.96 5.14
C LEU A 125 3.47 0.52 4.60
N VAL A 126 2.81 1.35 3.78
CA VAL A 126 1.53 1.00 3.14
C VAL A 126 1.63 -0.30 2.32
N ALA A 127 2.71 -0.46 1.55
CA ALA A 127 2.93 -1.69 0.78
C ALA A 127 3.18 -2.89 1.69
N LEU A 128 3.94 -2.70 2.78
CA LEU A 128 4.22 -3.75 3.76
C LEU A 128 2.96 -4.17 4.53
N GLU A 129 2.12 -3.21 4.95
CA GLU A 129 0.85 -3.44 5.65
C GLU A 129 -0.15 -4.18 4.75
N ALA A 130 -0.28 -3.76 3.48
CA ALA A 130 -1.11 -4.43 2.49
C ALA A 130 -0.65 -5.88 2.28
N ALA A 131 0.65 -6.08 2.06
CA ALA A 131 1.24 -7.40 1.91
C ALA A 131 1.00 -8.28 3.14
N ALA A 132 1.19 -7.74 4.37
CA ALA A 132 0.94 -8.45 5.61
C ALA A 132 -0.53 -8.90 5.75
N CYS A 133 -1.47 -8.15 5.16
CA CYS A 133 -2.89 -8.53 5.11
C CYS A 133 -3.22 -9.51 3.96
N GLY A 134 -2.23 -9.93 3.17
CA GLY A 134 -2.44 -10.83 2.02
C GLY A 134 -2.99 -10.13 0.78
N THR A 135 -2.89 -8.80 0.72
CA THR A 135 -3.37 -8.00 -0.40
C THR A 135 -2.20 -7.68 -1.33
N PRO A 136 -2.24 -8.10 -2.60
CA PRO A 136 -1.19 -7.80 -3.56
C PRO A 136 -1.10 -6.30 -3.84
N VAL A 137 0.11 -5.84 -4.10
CA VAL A 137 0.43 -4.42 -4.25
C VAL A 137 0.82 -4.11 -5.69
N VAL A 138 0.24 -3.06 -6.27
CA VAL A 138 0.73 -2.43 -7.50
C VAL A 138 1.38 -1.11 -7.10
N ALA A 139 2.69 -1.02 -7.21
CA ALA A 139 3.47 0.10 -6.69
C ALA A 139 4.40 0.72 -7.72
N SER A 140 4.73 2.00 -7.56
CA SER A 140 5.83 2.61 -8.30
C SER A 140 7.16 1.95 -7.95
N ASN A 141 8.02 1.73 -8.94
CA ASN A 141 9.36 1.19 -8.76
C ASN A 141 10.33 2.27 -8.23
N VAL A 142 10.11 2.73 -6.98
CA VAL A 142 10.88 3.82 -6.36
C VAL A 142 11.20 3.52 -4.89
N GLY A 143 12.39 3.97 -4.45
CA GLY A 143 12.80 3.95 -3.04
C GLY A 143 12.54 2.61 -2.35
N GLY A 144 12.08 2.64 -1.11
CA GLY A 144 11.80 1.45 -0.30
C GLY A 144 10.66 0.55 -0.80
N LEU A 145 9.89 0.97 -1.81
CA LEU A 145 8.92 0.07 -2.46
C LEU A 145 9.60 -1.09 -3.18
N ARG A 146 10.83 -0.89 -3.71
CA ARG A 146 11.66 -1.94 -4.32
C ARG A 146 12.07 -3.02 -3.31
N ASP A 147 12.22 -2.62 -2.05
CA ASP A 147 12.63 -3.54 -0.99
C ASP A 147 11.43 -4.33 -0.45
N ASN A 148 10.24 -3.73 -0.43
CA ASN A 148 9.03 -4.33 0.12
C ASN A 148 8.25 -5.15 -0.90
N VAL A 149 8.35 -4.84 -2.20
CA VAL A 149 7.64 -5.54 -3.27
C VAL A 149 8.63 -6.28 -4.16
N THR A 150 8.49 -7.59 -4.26
CA THR A 150 9.21 -8.40 -5.24
C THR A 150 8.34 -8.50 -6.48
N ASP A 151 8.79 -7.86 -7.58
CA ASP A 151 8.05 -7.77 -8.83
C ASP A 151 7.67 -9.14 -9.39
N GLY A 152 6.41 -9.30 -9.77
CA GLY A 152 5.83 -10.56 -10.26
C GLY A 152 5.63 -11.65 -9.21
N VAL A 153 6.05 -11.44 -7.93
CA VAL A 153 5.96 -12.44 -6.85
C VAL A 153 5.06 -11.99 -5.71
N THR A 154 5.31 -10.80 -5.16
CA THR A 154 4.53 -10.27 -4.02
C THR A 154 3.69 -9.04 -4.40
N GLY A 155 3.81 -8.59 -5.64
CA GLY A 155 3.15 -7.44 -6.22
C GLY A 155 3.71 -7.15 -7.60
N ILE A 156 3.29 -6.03 -8.19
CA ILE A 156 3.77 -5.55 -9.48
C ILE A 156 4.42 -4.18 -9.29
N LEU A 157 5.68 -4.04 -9.74
CA LEU A 157 6.40 -2.78 -9.76
C LEU A 157 6.25 -2.10 -11.12
N VAL A 158 5.74 -0.88 -11.11
CA VAL A 158 5.51 -0.07 -12.30
C VAL A 158 6.62 0.97 -12.43
N ASN A 159 7.42 0.89 -13.49
CA ASN A 159 8.55 1.77 -13.73
C ASN A 159 8.13 3.21 -14.09
N GLU A 160 7.08 3.32 -14.88
CA GLU A 160 6.55 4.59 -15.36
C GLU A 160 5.30 4.96 -14.58
N ARG A 161 5.31 6.14 -13.95
CA ARG A 161 4.20 6.61 -13.13
C ARG A 161 3.04 7.14 -13.99
N GLU A 162 2.64 6.34 -14.98
CA GLU A 162 1.54 6.62 -15.88
C GLU A 162 0.29 5.84 -15.49
N PRO A 163 -0.91 6.46 -15.46
CA PRO A 163 -2.16 5.78 -15.11
C PRO A 163 -2.43 4.52 -15.93
N GLY A 164 -2.09 4.52 -17.23
CA GLY A 164 -2.29 3.36 -18.12
C GLY A 164 -1.46 2.14 -17.72
N ARG A 165 -0.23 2.34 -17.21
CA ARG A 165 0.61 1.24 -16.71
C ARG A 165 0.05 0.65 -15.43
N PHE A 166 -0.44 1.49 -14.53
CA PHE A 166 -1.12 1.03 -13.32
C PHE A 166 -2.43 0.31 -13.65
N ALA A 167 -3.22 0.83 -14.61
CA ALA A 167 -4.43 0.15 -15.08
C ALA A 167 -4.14 -1.24 -15.63
N ALA A 168 -3.13 -1.40 -16.47
CA ALA A 168 -2.73 -2.69 -17.03
C ALA A 168 -2.33 -3.70 -15.94
N ALA A 169 -1.57 -3.26 -14.91
CA ALA A 169 -1.19 -4.10 -13.78
C ALA A 169 -2.40 -4.48 -12.91
N VAL A 170 -3.33 -3.55 -12.70
CA VAL A 170 -4.60 -3.82 -12.00
C VAL A 170 -5.42 -4.84 -12.77
N ASP A 171 -5.63 -4.63 -14.07
CA ASP A 171 -6.42 -5.53 -14.91
C ASP A 171 -5.83 -6.96 -14.91
N GLN A 172 -4.50 -7.08 -14.98
CA GLN A 172 -3.81 -8.37 -14.89
C GLN A 172 -4.17 -9.13 -13.61
N LEU A 173 -4.20 -8.43 -12.45
CA LEU A 173 -4.55 -9.04 -11.17
C LEU A 173 -6.04 -9.31 -11.02
N LEU A 174 -6.91 -8.48 -11.61
CA LEU A 174 -8.36 -8.69 -11.54
C LEU A 174 -8.81 -9.81 -12.48
N ASP A 175 -8.17 -9.97 -13.63
CA ASP A 175 -8.47 -10.99 -14.62
C ASP A 175 -7.96 -12.40 -14.19
N ASP A 176 -6.97 -12.49 -13.28
CA ASP A 176 -6.39 -13.73 -12.78
C ASP A 176 -6.49 -13.84 -11.24
N PRO A 177 -7.59 -14.39 -10.70
CA PRO A 177 -7.77 -14.57 -9.26
C PRO A 177 -6.76 -15.52 -8.61
N GLU A 178 -6.22 -16.50 -9.34
CA GLU A 178 -5.23 -17.45 -8.81
C GLU A 178 -3.89 -16.75 -8.62
N MET A 179 -3.42 -16.03 -9.64
CA MET A 179 -2.23 -15.18 -9.55
C MET A 179 -2.36 -14.15 -8.42
N ARG A 180 -3.52 -13.47 -8.33
CA ARG A 180 -3.79 -12.48 -7.29
C ARG A 180 -3.69 -13.09 -5.90
N SER A 181 -4.30 -14.24 -5.68
CA SER A 181 -4.30 -14.95 -4.40
C SER A 181 -2.89 -15.42 -4.01
N GLU A 182 -2.16 -16.02 -4.96
CA GLU A 182 -0.78 -16.48 -4.72
C GLU A 182 0.16 -15.30 -4.42
N MET A 183 0.04 -14.21 -5.16
CA MET A 183 0.83 -13.00 -4.93
C MET A 183 0.57 -12.39 -3.55
N GLY A 184 -0.69 -12.36 -3.10
CA GLY A 184 -1.06 -11.94 -1.75
C GLY A 184 -0.49 -12.87 -0.68
N ARG A 185 -0.53 -14.18 -0.89
CA ARG A 185 0.04 -15.19 0.02
C ARG A 185 1.56 -15.02 0.15
N GLN A 186 2.27 -14.83 -0.95
CA GLN A 186 3.71 -14.58 -0.96
C GLN A 186 4.06 -13.25 -0.28
N GLY A 187 3.22 -12.23 -0.51
CA GLY A 187 3.34 -10.94 0.17
C GLY A 187 3.27 -11.07 1.69
N ALA A 188 2.29 -11.81 2.19
CA ALA A 188 2.12 -12.04 3.63
C ALA A 188 3.30 -12.82 4.24
N LEU A 189 3.81 -13.83 3.56
CA LEU A 189 5.01 -14.55 3.99
C LEU A 189 6.23 -13.63 4.08
N ARG A 190 6.45 -12.79 3.06
CA ARG A 190 7.56 -11.84 3.07
C ARG A 190 7.40 -10.79 4.17
N ALA A 191 6.20 -10.24 4.36
CA ALA A 191 5.93 -9.23 5.38
C ALA A 191 6.14 -9.77 6.80
N SER A 192 5.89 -11.06 7.05
CA SER A 192 6.13 -11.69 8.36
C SER A 192 7.59 -11.66 8.81
N LEU A 193 8.53 -11.51 7.86
CA LEU A 193 9.97 -11.36 8.13
C LEU A 193 10.36 -9.92 8.49
N ASN A 194 9.43 -8.96 8.44
CA ASN A 194 9.63 -7.55 8.73
C ASN A 194 8.69 -7.08 9.86
N SER A 195 8.71 -7.78 11.00
CA SER A 195 7.93 -7.37 12.17
C SER A 195 8.67 -6.33 13.02
N TRP A 196 7.91 -5.53 13.79
CA TRP A 196 8.50 -4.62 14.78
C TRP A 196 9.36 -5.35 15.81
N ASP A 197 8.99 -6.58 16.21
CA ASP A 197 9.75 -7.37 17.17
C ASP A 197 11.13 -7.76 16.63
N LEU A 198 11.20 -8.14 15.34
CA LEU A 198 12.47 -8.43 14.66
C LEU A 198 13.31 -7.15 14.49
N GLY A 199 12.70 -6.05 14.11
CA GLY A 199 13.36 -4.76 14.00
C GLY A 199 13.95 -4.30 15.33
N ALA A 200 13.22 -4.45 16.42
CA ALA A 200 13.69 -4.14 17.77
C ALA A 200 14.85 -5.05 18.20
N ALA A 201 14.75 -6.36 17.95
CA ALA A 201 15.84 -7.30 18.25
C ALA A 201 17.12 -6.94 17.50
N ASN A 202 17.04 -6.64 16.21
CA ASN A 202 18.16 -6.19 15.40
C ASN A 202 18.78 -4.89 15.94
N ALA A 203 17.92 -3.93 16.34
CA ALA A 203 18.40 -2.67 16.92
C ALA A 203 19.17 -2.90 18.23
N ILE A 204 18.67 -3.77 19.11
CA ILE A 204 19.34 -4.13 20.37
C ILE A 204 20.70 -4.79 20.08
N GLU A 205 20.78 -5.70 19.10
CA GLU A 205 22.02 -6.33 18.71
C GLU A 205 23.05 -5.30 18.21
N VAL A 206 22.62 -4.40 17.33
CA VAL A 206 23.49 -3.32 16.82
C VAL A 206 24.01 -2.44 17.95
N PHE A 207 23.13 -2.00 18.86
CA PHE A 207 23.55 -1.19 20.01
C PHE A 207 24.48 -1.94 20.95
N SER A 208 24.20 -3.21 21.26
CA SER A 208 25.06 -4.04 22.11
C SER A 208 26.47 -4.18 21.51
N ARG A 209 26.56 -4.41 20.20
CA ARG A 209 27.84 -4.51 19.49
C ARG A 209 28.62 -3.19 19.49
N LEU A 210 27.93 -2.05 19.40
CA LEU A 210 28.55 -0.72 19.42
C LEU A 210 29.04 -0.34 20.81
N THR A 211 28.31 -0.73 21.86
CA THR A 211 28.65 -0.42 23.25
C THR A 211 29.69 -1.37 23.84
N SER A 212 29.83 -2.61 23.31
CA SER A 212 30.85 -3.59 23.75
C SER A 212 32.22 -3.35 23.14
N LYS A 213 32.39 -2.45 22.15
CA LYS A 213 33.68 -2.00 21.69
C LYS A 213 34.34 -1.17 22.79
N GLU A 214 35.41 -1.69 23.42
CA GLU A 214 36.24 -0.90 24.32
C GLU A 214 36.61 0.41 23.64
N LEU A 215 36.41 1.51 24.37
CA LEU A 215 36.91 2.82 23.96
C LEU A 215 38.45 2.69 23.90
N VAL A 216 39.00 2.61 22.71
CA VAL A 216 40.42 2.74 22.49
C VAL A 216 40.73 4.22 22.81
N PHE A 217 41.19 4.48 24.03
CA PHE A 217 41.79 5.76 24.37
C PHE A 217 43.05 5.89 23.54
N CYS A 218 43.06 6.76 22.56
CA CYS A 218 44.29 7.25 21.94
C CYS A 218 45.01 8.06 23.01
N GLY A 219 46.10 7.46 23.57
CA GLY A 219 47.06 8.15 24.40
C GLY A 219 47.95 9.10 23.57
#